data_104ccb935815320e7fa659c6b5d82264
#
_entry.id   104ccb935815320e7fa659c6b5d82264
#
_cell.length_a   1.000
_cell.length_b   1.000
_cell.length_c   1.000
_cell.angle_alpha   90.00
_cell.angle_beta   90.00
_cell.angle_gamma   90.00
#
_symmetry.space_group_name_H-M   'P 1'
#
loop_
_entity.id
_entity.type
_entity.pdbx_description
1 polymer ?
#
loop_
_entity_poly.entity_id
_entity_poly.type
_entity_poly.pdbx_seq_one_letter_code
_entity_poly.pdbx_strand_id
1 'polypeptide(L)'
;GVQYAEGKILLHQADTSLVAIDAKTGKELWKSVNADPKKGETGTGAPLIIKDKVIIGVSGAEFGVRCFLTAYDLNSGKKVWRAYSMGPDSDTLIDPAKTIDVHTGKPAGADLSLKTWNGDQWKNGGGSIWGYMAYDPELNLMYYGTGNPSTWNPAQRAGPDGKQIDQKWSMTKFARNPDTGVAAWAYQMTPFDEWDFDGIN
;
A
#
# COMPACT_ATOMS: atom_id res chain seq x y z
N GLY A 1 -11.36 -8.65 -7.87
CA GLY A 1 -12.60 -8.03 -8.37
C GLY A 1 -12.37 -7.11 -9.54
N VAL A 2 -13.45 -6.55 -10.10
CA VAL A 2 -13.43 -5.62 -11.24
C VAL A 2 -14.09 -4.30 -10.88
N GLN A 3 -13.74 -3.25 -11.60
CA GLN A 3 -14.37 -1.94 -11.53
C GLN A 3 -14.74 -1.44 -12.92
N TYR A 4 -15.76 -0.59 -12.99
CA TYR A 4 -16.21 0.04 -14.23
C TYR A 4 -16.06 1.55 -14.16
N ALA A 5 -15.47 2.16 -15.19
CA ALA A 5 -15.46 3.61 -15.37
C ALA A 5 -15.32 3.97 -16.85
N GLU A 6 -16.04 4.98 -17.28
CA GLU A 6 -15.89 5.59 -18.61
C GLU A 6 -15.87 4.58 -19.76
N GLY A 7 -16.75 3.57 -19.72
CA GLY A 7 -16.81 2.53 -20.76
C GLY A 7 -15.72 1.46 -20.68
N LYS A 8 -14.92 1.44 -19.62
CA LYS A 8 -13.85 0.47 -19.37
C LYS A 8 -14.17 -0.44 -18.20
N ILE A 9 -13.82 -1.71 -18.32
CA ILE A 9 -13.72 -2.66 -17.20
C ILE A 9 -12.27 -2.74 -16.79
N LEU A 10 -11.98 -2.44 -15.53
CA LEU A 10 -10.64 -2.51 -14.94
C LEU A 10 -10.53 -3.81 -14.13
N LEU A 11 -9.52 -4.61 -14.43
CA LEU A 11 -9.26 -5.90 -13.78
C LEU A 11 -7.82 -5.95 -13.28
N HIS A 12 -7.66 -6.16 -11.97
CA HIS A 12 -6.37 -6.49 -11.36
C HIS A 12 -6.25 -8.01 -11.30
N GLN A 13 -5.30 -8.57 -12.02
CA GLN A 13 -5.07 -10.01 -12.17
C GLN A 13 -4.12 -10.52 -11.09
N ALA A 14 -4.17 -11.83 -10.80
CA ALA A 14 -3.30 -12.47 -9.81
C ALA A 14 -1.80 -12.35 -10.17
N ASP A 15 -1.47 -12.27 -11.46
CA ASP A 15 -0.11 -12.01 -11.95
C ASP A 15 0.33 -10.54 -11.79
N THR A 16 -0.44 -9.77 -11.02
CA THR A 16 -0.27 -8.33 -10.78
C THR A 16 -0.53 -7.40 -11.97
N SER A 17 -0.95 -7.93 -13.11
CA SER A 17 -1.31 -7.10 -14.26
C SER A 17 -2.61 -6.35 -13.98
N LEU A 18 -2.61 -5.05 -14.27
CA LEU A 18 -3.82 -4.23 -14.36
C LEU A 18 -4.21 -4.09 -15.84
N VAL A 19 -5.44 -4.51 -16.15
CA VAL A 19 -5.93 -4.55 -17.53
C VAL A 19 -7.18 -3.67 -17.63
N ALA A 20 -7.25 -2.83 -18.67
CA ALA A 20 -8.46 -2.14 -19.06
C ALA A 20 -9.04 -2.79 -20.33
N ILE A 21 -10.32 -3.10 -20.27
CA ILE A 21 -11.07 -3.76 -21.34
C ILE A 21 -12.21 -2.82 -21.74
N ASP A 22 -12.42 -2.63 -23.04
CA ASP A 22 -13.58 -1.94 -23.55
C ASP A 22 -14.87 -2.70 -23.19
N ALA A 23 -15.76 -2.06 -22.46
CA ALA A 23 -16.93 -2.70 -21.89
C ALA A 23 -17.97 -3.15 -22.95
N LYS A 24 -17.94 -2.58 -24.16
CA LYS A 24 -18.87 -2.92 -25.26
C LYS A 24 -18.34 -4.06 -26.13
N THR A 25 -17.02 -4.05 -26.40
CA THR A 25 -16.41 -4.95 -27.38
C THR A 25 -15.64 -6.10 -26.77
N GLY A 26 -15.27 -6.00 -25.46
CA GLY A 26 -14.42 -6.94 -24.76
C GLY A 26 -12.94 -6.87 -25.18
N LYS A 27 -12.55 -5.88 -25.98
CA LYS A 27 -11.14 -5.72 -26.42
C LYS A 27 -10.30 -5.10 -25.33
N GLU A 28 -9.05 -5.59 -25.17
CA GLU A 28 -8.06 -4.94 -24.35
C GLU A 28 -7.71 -3.56 -24.90
N LEU A 29 -7.78 -2.55 -24.03
CA LEU A 29 -7.40 -1.17 -24.35
C LEU A 29 -5.94 -0.89 -23.97
N TRP A 30 -5.56 -1.35 -22.78
CA TRP A 30 -4.19 -1.29 -22.27
C TRP A 30 -3.97 -2.32 -21.16
N LYS A 31 -2.70 -2.69 -20.97
CA LYS A 31 -2.25 -3.57 -19.88
C LYS A 31 -0.98 -2.99 -19.25
N SER A 32 -0.92 -2.99 -17.92
CA SER A 32 0.22 -2.53 -17.14
C SER A 32 0.65 -3.58 -16.14
N VAL A 33 1.93 -3.93 -16.11
CA VAL A 33 2.49 -4.86 -15.12
C VAL A 33 2.83 -4.06 -13.88
N ASN A 34 2.20 -4.42 -12.74
CA ASN A 34 2.37 -3.71 -11.48
C ASN A 34 3.57 -4.23 -10.67
N ALA A 35 3.79 -5.53 -10.68
CA ALA A 35 4.75 -6.20 -9.80
C ALA A 35 5.30 -7.48 -10.46
N ASP A 36 6.16 -8.22 -9.78
CA ASP A 36 6.80 -9.44 -10.28
C ASP A 36 6.35 -10.68 -9.50
N PRO A 37 5.47 -11.54 -10.06
CA PRO A 37 5.00 -12.75 -9.37
C PRO A 37 6.11 -13.72 -8.98
N LYS A 38 7.26 -13.69 -9.65
CA LYS A 38 8.40 -14.54 -9.31
C LYS A 38 9.04 -14.16 -7.98
N LYS A 39 8.75 -12.95 -7.48
CA LYS A 39 9.17 -12.47 -6.16
C LYS A 39 8.14 -12.71 -5.07
N GLY A 40 7.04 -13.40 -5.38
CA GLY A 40 5.93 -13.60 -4.45
C GLY A 40 4.92 -12.46 -4.43
N GLU A 41 5.08 -11.44 -5.29
CA GLU A 41 4.15 -10.32 -5.40
C GLU A 41 2.86 -10.77 -6.12
N THR A 42 1.69 -10.52 -5.55
CA THR A 42 0.40 -10.94 -6.11
C THR A 42 -0.64 -9.84 -6.10
N GLY A 43 -1.58 -9.91 -7.05
CA GLY A 43 -2.73 -9.03 -7.14
C GLY A 43 -4.00 -9.72 -6.66
N THR A 44 -4.55 -9.32 -5.52
CA THR A 44 -5.72 -9.97 -4.91
C THR A 44 -6.91 -9.03 -4.72
N GLY A 45 -6.67 -7.73 -4.54
CA GLY A 45 -7.70 -6.72 -4.33
C GLY A 45 -8.38 -6.24 -5.63
N ALA A 46 -9.58 -5.68 -5.50
CA ALA A 46 -10.21 -4.95 -6.59
C ALA A 46 -9.56 -3.57 -6.78
N PRO A 47 -9.48 -3.06 -8.02
CA PRO A 47 -9.04 -1.68 -8.25
C PRO A 47 -10.01 -0.69 -7.59
N LEU A 48 -9.48 0.44 -7.09
CA LEU A 48 -10.29 1.61 -6.74
C LEU A 48 -10.12 2.67 -7.82
N ILE A 49 -11.23 3.22 -8.32
CA ILE A 49 -11.20 4.30 -9.30
C ILE A 49 -11.48 5.62 -8.59
N ILE A 50 -10.56 6.57 -8.74
CA ILE A 50 -10.69 7.93 -8.21
C ILE A 50 -10.36 8.91 -9.32
N LYS A 51 -11.38 9.68 -9.78
CA LYS A 51 -11.23 10.62 -10.89
C LYS A 51 -10.63 9.92 -12.12
N ASP A 52 -9.48 10.38 -12.57
CA ASP A 52 -8.71 9.89 -13.71
C ASP A 52 -7.70 8.78 -13.35
N LYS A 53 -7.78 8.20 -12.15
CA LYS A 53 -6.81 7.21 -11.65
C LYS A 53 -7.43 5.87 -11.30
N VAL A 54 -6.65 4.82 -11.51
CA VAL A 54 -6.93 3.46 -11.04
C VAL A 54 -5.86 3.08 -10.04
N ILE A 55 -6.28 2.71 -8.83
CA ILE A 55 -5.40 2.44 -7.70
C ILE A 55 -5.49 0.96 -7.33
N ILE A 56 -4.35 0.30 -7.21
CA ILE A 56 -4.22 -1.12 -6.86
C ILE A 56 -3.12 -1.34 -5.83
N GLY A 57 -3.36 -2.27 -4.92
CA GLY A 57 -2.37 -2.72 -3.95
C GLY A 57 -1.66 -4.01 -4.37
N VAL A 58 -0.63 -4.39 -3.63
CA VAL A 58 0.10 -5.66 -3.77
C VAL A 58 0.05 -6.44 -2.48
N SER A 59 -0.10 -7.76 -2.60
CA SER A 59 0.02 -8.76 -1.53
C SER A 59 1.30 -9.56 -1.70
N GLY A 60 1.65 -10.36 -0.68
CA GLY A 60 2.83 -11.23 -0.70
C GLY A 60 3.72 -11.09 0.54
N ALA A 61 3.21 -10.48 1.62
CA ALA A 61 3.95 -10.32 2.86
C ALA A 61 4.56 -11.63 3.34
N GLU A 62 3.82 -12.73 3.26
CA GLU A 62 4.23 -14.08 3.70
C GLU A 62 5.45 -14.60 2.93
N PHE A 63 5.71 -14.05 1.76
CA PHE A 63 6.86 -14.39 0.91
C PHE A 63 8.01 -13.38 1.04
N GLY A 64 7.95 -12.46 2.04
CA GLY A 64 8.97 -11.45 2.26
C GLY A 64 8.89 -10.27 1.29
N VAL A 65 7.71 -9.99 0.76
CA VAL A 65 7.48 -8.84 -0.13
C VAL A 65 7.31 -7.56 0.69
N ARG A 66 8.04 -6.51 0.35
CA ARG A 66 7.74 -5.16 0.79
C ARG A 66 6.61 -4.60 -0.07
N CYS A 67 5.39 -4.70 0.43
CA CYS A 67 4.20 -4.38 -0.33
C CYS A 67 4.01 -2.87 -0.56
N PHE A 68 3.19 -2.54 -1.56
CA PHE A 68 2.99 -1.17 -2.01
C PHE A 68 1.63 -0.95 -2.66
N LEU A 69 1.25 0.32 -2.76
CA LEU A 69 0.10 0.83 -3.48
C LEU A 69 0.57 1.58 -4.72
N THR A 70 -0.11 1.41 -5.85
CA THR A 70 0.22 2.11 -7.10
C THR A 70 -1.01 2.74 -7.71
N ALA A 71 -0.88 4.00 -8.16
CA ALA A 71 -1.87 4.68 -8.99
C ALA A 71 -1.44 4.68 -10.45
N TYR A 72 -2.38 4.40 -11.32
CA TYR A 72 -2.24 4.45 -12.77
C TYR A 72 -3.23 5.44 -13.37
N ASP A 73 -2.86 6.06 -14.47
CA ASP A 73 -3.77 6.86 -15.27
C ASP A 73 -4.85 5.95 -15.91
N LEU A 74 -6.10 6.30 -15.75
CA LEU A 74 -7.27 5.51 -16.18
C LEU A 74 -7.31 5.30 -17.71
N ASN A 75 -6.80 6.26 -18.47
CA ASN A 75 -6.90 6.23 -19.94
C ASN A 75 -5.71 5.57 -20.60
N SER A 76 -4.51 5.76 -20.08
CA SER A 76 -3.28 5.27 -20.70
C SER A 76 -2.65 4.07 -20.01
N GLY A 77 -3.05 3.75 -18.78
CA GLY A 77 -2.41 2.73 -17.95
C GLY A 77 -0.99 3.11 -17.48
N LYS A 78 -0.55 4.36 -17.67
CA LYS A 78 0.77 4.81 -17.21
C LYS A 78 0.78 4.97 -15.70
N LYS A 79 1.85 4.50 -15.05
CA LYS A 79 2.04 4.69 -13.62
C LYS A 79 2.18 6.18 -13.30
N VAL A 80 1.38 6.66 -12.33
CA VAL A 80 1.42 8.04 -11.81
C VAL A 80 2.33 8.13 -10.59
N TRP A 81 2.04 7.31 -9.57
CA TRP A 81 2.86 7.22 -8.35
C TRP A 81 2.83 5.82 -7.76
N ARG A 82 3.77 5.53 -6.88
CA ARG A 82 3.80 4.31 -6.05
C ARG A 82 4.22 4.68 -4.64
N ALA A 83 3.52 4.13 -3.64
CA ALA A 83 3.84 4.29 -2.23
C ALA A 83 4.04 2.91 -1.59
N TYR A 84 5.22 2.64 -1.04
CA TYR A 84 5.48 1.43 -0.27
C TYR A 84 4.87 1.54 1.13
N SER A 85 4.55 0.39 1.72
CA SER A 85 3.99 0.34 3.08
C SER A 85 5.00 0.74 4.15
N MET A 86 6.28 0.47 3.95
CA MET A 86 7.38 0.87 4.84
C MET A 86 8.64 1.18 4.05
N GLY A 87 9.64 1.75 4.72
CA GLY A 87 10.92 2.15 4.11
C GLY A 87 11.18 3.65 4.21
N PRO A 88 12.11 4.21 3.43
CA PRO A 88 12.40 5.64 3.44
C PRO A 88 11.18 6.49 3.06
N ASP A 89 11.13 7.72 3.56
CA ASP A 89 10.02 8.66 3.30
C ASP A 89 9.76 8.87 1.80
N SER A 90 10.81 8.88 0.98
CA SER A 90 10.71 8.99 -0.48
C SER A 90 9.94 7.83 -1.12
N ASP A 91 10.05 6.63 -0.58
CA ASP A 91 9.36 5.44 -1.07
C ASP A 91 7.94 5.33 -0.52
N THR A 92 7.77 5.69 0.76
CA THR A 92 6.49 5.61 1.44
C THR A 92 5.58 6.80 1.13
N LEU A 93 6.09 7.82 0.45
CA LEU A 93 5.43 9.10 0.19
C LEU A 93 4.88 9.71 1.50
N ILE A 94 5.71 9.70 2.53
CA ILE A 94 5.50 10.42 3.79
C ILE A 94 6.18 11.79 3.66
N ASP A 95 5.44 12.86 3.93
CA ASP A 95 6.02 14.19 4.11
C ASP A 95 6.37 14.33 5.61
N PRO A 96 7.64 14.33 6.00
CA PRO A 96 8.03 14.30 7.40
C PRO A 96 7.58 15.52 8.20
N ALA A 97 7.27 16.63 7.52
CA ALA A 97 6.81 17.87 8.15
C ALA A 97 5.28 18.01 8.18
N LYS A 98 4.54 17.25 7.36
CA LYS A 98 3.09 17.43 7.19
C LYS A 98 2.28 16.17 7.49
N THR A 99 2.79 14.98 7.16
CA THR A 99 2.06 13.73 7.47
C THR A 99 1.95 13.56 8.98
N ILE A 100 0.73 13.48 9.49
CA ILE A 100 0.48 13.33 10.93
C ILE A 100 0.58 11.86 11.34
N ASP A 101 1.44 11.56 12.31
CA ASP A 101 1.34 10.32 13.09
C ASP A 101 0.23 10.50 14.12
N VAL A 102 -0.88 9.78 13.94
CA VAL A 102 -2.09 9.97 14.76
C VAL A 102 -1.85 9.65 16.23
N HIS A 103 -0.95 8.71 16.55
CA HIS A 103 -0.63 8.39 17.95
C HIS A 103 0.00 9.56 18.70
N THR A 104 0.80 10.34 18.04
CA THR A 104 1.47 11.50 18.65
C THR A 104 0.72 12.79 18.43
N GLY A 105 -0.18 12.84 17.44
CA GLY A 105 -0.85 14.05 16.99
C GLY A 105 0.11 15.06 16.33
N LYS A 106 1.32 14.65 15.98
CA LYS A 106 2.40 15.51 15.45
C LYS A 106 2.85 15.01 14.06
N PRO A 107 3.56 15.86 13.31
CA PRO A 107 4.25 15.40 12.09
C PRO A 107 5.13 14.19 12.38
N ALA A 108 5.17 13.24 11.45
CA ALA A 108 5.87 11.97 11.57
C ALA A 108 7.39 12.17 11.82
N GLY A 109 7.96 13.22 11.27
CA GLY A 109 9.41 13.41 11.29
C GLY A 109 10.11 12.53 10.25
N ALA A 110 11.38 12.85 9.99
CA ALA A 110 12.15 12.20 8.93
C ALA A 110 12.38 10.72 9.19
N ASP A 111 12.12 9.90 8.18
CA ASP A 111 12.41 8.46 8.13
C ASP A 111 11.90 7.67 9.35
N LEU A 112 10.70 8.03 9.84
CA LEU A 112 10.12 7.39 11.02
C LEU A 112 9.93 5.88 10.80
N SER A 113 9.57 5.45 9.60
CA SER A 113 9.52 4.03 9.27
C SER A 113 10.87 3.36 9.51
N LEU A 114 11.95 3.86 8.92
CA LEU A 114 13.30 3.26 9.08
C LEU A 114 13.74 3.17 10.54
N LYS A 115 13.43 4.19 11.34
CA LYS A 115 13.81 4.26 12.75
C LYS A 115 13.10 3.25 13.65
N THR A 116 12.02 2.67 13.17
CA THR A 116 11.19 1.70 13.91
C THR A 116 11.38 0.26 13.44
N TRP A 117 12.36 -0.01 12.58
CA TRP A 117 12.75 -1.34 12.14
C TRP A 117 14.16 -1.69 12.62
N ASN A 118 14.41 -2.96 12.81
CA ASN A 118 15.76 -3.46 13.14
C ASN A 118 16.59 -3.58 11.86
N GLY A 119 17.55 -2.68 11.69
CA GLY A 119 18.39 -2.65 10.50
C GLY A 119 17.59 -2.62 9.20
N ASP A 120 17.92 -3.52 8.29
CA ASP A 120 17.34 -3.58 6.93
C ASP A 120 16.08 -4.43 6.82
N GLN A 121 15.50 -4.89 7.91
CA GLN A 121 14.34 -5.81 7.88
C GLN A 121 13.10 -5.22 7.23
N TRP A 122 12.95 -3.91 7.22
CA TRP A 122 11.92 -3.22 6.46
C TRP A 122 11.92 -3.58 4.96
N LYS A 123 13.02 -4.06 4.40
CA LYS A 123 13.11 -4.50 2.99
C LYS A 123 12.23 -5.71 2.70
N ASN A 124 12.00 -6.56 3.71
CA ASN A 124 11.09 -7.69 3.67
C ASN A 124 9.82 -7.41 4.48
N GLY A 125 9.51 -6.16 4.70
CA GLY A 125 8.65 -5.69 5.77
C GLY A 125 7.18 -6.09 5.70
N GLY A 126 6.69 -6.66 4.61
CA GLY A 126 5.28 -7.04 4.48
C GLY A 126 4.36 -5.84 4.20
N GLY A 127 3.33 -5.66 5.01
CA GLY A 127 2.36 -4.58 4.85
C GLY A 127 1.52 -4.72 3.59
N SER A 128 1.00 -5.93 3.34
CA SER A 128 0.13 -6.24 2.19
C SER A 128 -1.04 -5.27 2.09
N ILE A 129 -1.46 -4.96 0.86
CA ILE A 129 -2.60 -4.09 0.57
C ILE A 129 -3.56 -4.86 -0.35
N TRP A 130 -4.44 -5.67 0.24
CA TRP A 130 -5.38 -6.53 -0.48
C TRP A 130 -6.85 -6.27 -0.13
N GLY A 131 -7.09 -5.49 0.92
CA GLY A 131 -8.43 -5.15 1.40
C GLY A 131 -9.12 -4.06 0.57
N TYR A 132 -10.27 -3.65 1.06
CA TYR A 132 -11.03 -2.58 0.45
C TYR A 132 -10.40 -1.22 0.71
N MET A 133 -10.55 -0.34 -0.26
CA MET A 133 -10.15 1.07 -0.18
C MET A 133 -11.39 1.94 -0.30
N ALA A 134 -11.39 3.08 0.37
CA ALA A 134 -12.46 4.07 0.31
C ALA A 134 -11.93 5.43 -0.16
N TYR A 135 -12.82 6.27 -0.68
CA TYR A 135 -12.48 7.62 -1.11
C TYR A 135 -13.52 8.63 -0.62
N ASP A 136 -13.03 9.70 -0.05
CA ASP A 136 -13.81 10.87 0.34
C ASP A 136 -13.56 12.00 -0.67
N PRO A 137 -14.55 12.34 -1.51
CA PRO A 137 -14.39 13.37 -2.52
C PRO A 137 -14.35 14.80 -1.95
N GLU A 138 -14.92 15.05 -0.76
CA GLU A 138 -14.93 16.38 -0.13
C GLU A 138 -13.55 16.71 0.42
N LEU A 139 -12.90 15.75 1.08
CA LEU A 139 -11.55 15.89 1.60
C LEU A 139 -10.46 15.61 0.56
N ASN A 140 -10.82 15.02 -0.57
CA ASN A 140 -9.89 14.47 -1.55
C ASN A 140 -8.86 13.52 -0.92
N LEU A 141 -9.34 12.62 -0.07
CA LEU A 141 -8.53 11.63 0.62
C LEU A 141 -9.03 10.21 0.33
N MET A 142 -8.10 9.31 0.06
CA MET A 142 -8.35 7.88 0.02
C MET A 142 -7.86 7.22 1.30
N TYR A 143 -8.57 6.18 1.74
CA TYR A 143 -8.30 5.42 2.95
C TYR A 143 -8.05 3.96 2.61
N TYR A 144 -7.03 3.38 3.23
CA TYR A 144 -6.71 1.96 3.10
C TYR A 144 -5.87 1.48 4.28
N GLY A 145 -5.80 0.16 4.45
CA GLY A 145 -4.97 -0.47 5.47
C GLY A 145 -3.77 -1.20 4.90
N THR A 146 -2.74 -1.35 5.72
CA THR A 146 -1.60 -2.23 5.47
C THR A 146 -1.64 -3.40 6.44
N GLY A 147 -1.32 -4.61 5.96
CA GLY A 147 -1.32 -5.83 6.75
C GLY A 147 -0.07 -6.00 7.61
N ASN A 148 0.16 -7.24 7.98
CA ASN A 148 1.17 -7.66 8.94
C ASN A 148 2.59 -7.29 8.53
N PRO A 149 3.49 -7.12 9.54
CA PRO A 149 4.92 -7.05 9.27
C PRO A 149 5.47 -8.42 8.86
N SER A 150 6.54 -8.44 8.05
CA SER A 150 7.36 -9.61 7.71
C SER A 150 8.77 -9.44 8.29
N THR A 151 9.51 -10.48 8.62
CA THR A 151 9.15 -11.91 8.58
C THR A 151 8.12 -12.22 9.64
N TRP A 152 7.33 -13.27 9.45
CA TRP A 152 6.22 -13.54 10.36
C TRP A 152 6.67 -13.90 11.79
N ASN A 153 7.81 -14.59 11.95
CA ASN A 153 8.37 -14.87 13.26
C ASN A 153 8.84 -13.55 13.95
N PRO A 154 8.19 -13.13 15.05
CA PRO A 154 8.49 -11.86 15.71
C PRO A 154 9.91 -11.80 16.28
N ALA A 155 10.50 -12.92 16.70
CA ALA A 155 11.87 -12.97 17.20
C ALA A 155 12.90 -12.54 16.13
N GLN A 156 12.60 -12.76 14.85
CA GLN A 156 13.51 -12.37 13.75
C GLN A 156 13.44 -10.88 13.40
N ARG A 157 12.39 -10.18 13.81
CA ARG A 157 12.18 -8.76 13.50
C ARG A 157 12.18 -7.87 14.75
N ALA A 158 12.40 -8.46 15.92
CA ALA A 158 12.59 -7.70 17.15
C ALA A 158 13.79 -6.77 17.06
N GLY A 159 13.75 -5.69 17.82
CA GLY A 159 14.86 -4.78 18.01
C GLY A 159 16.02 -5.40 18.80
N PRO A 160 17.05 -4.63 19.09
CA PRO A 160 18.14 -5.08 19.95
C PRO A 160 17.63 -5.62 21.27
N ASP A 161 18.27 -6.68 21.77
CA ASP A 161 17.89 -7.37 23.02
C ASP A 161 16.47 -7.96 23.04
N GLY A 162 15.92 -8.30 21.87
CA GLY A 162 14.58 -8.87 21.73
C GLY A 162 13.44 -7.90 22.01
N LYS A 163 13.69 -6.60 22.06
CA LYS A 163 12.68 -5.59 22.33
C LYS A 163 11.69 -5.46 21.18
N GLN A 164 10.43 -5.30 21.50
CA GLN A 164 9.40 -4.90 20.54
C GLN A 164 9.65 -3.46 20.07
N ILE A 165 9.56 -3.27 18.76
CA ILE A 165 9.71 -1.98 18.08
C ILE A 165 8.54 -1.79 17.12
N ASP A 166 8.12 -0.57 16.86
CA ASP A 166 6.83 -0.27 16.23
C ASP A 166 6.65 -0.83 14.82
N GLN A 167 7.74 -0.98 14.04
CA GLN A 167 7.69 -1.51 12.66
C GLN A 167 6.72 -0.74 11.75
N LYS A 168 6.81 0.58 11.81
CA LYS A 168 5.99 1.48 10.98
C LYS A 168 6.37 1.35 9.50
N TRP A 169 5.41 1.24 8.57
CA TRP A 169 3.97 1.37 8.79
C TRP A 169 3.23 0.07 8.43
N SER A 170 3.60 -1.03 9.06
CA SER A 170 2.75 -2.21 9.07
C SER A 170 1.51 -1.97 9.94
N MET A 171 0.44 -2.72 9.75
CA MET A 171 -0.80 -2.64 10.54
C MET A 171 -1.37 -1.21 10.65
N THR A 172 -1.32 -0.45 9.55
CA THR A 172 -1.56 0.99 9.54
C THR A 172 -2.72 1.37 8.63
N LYS A 173 -3.61 2.22 9.12
CA LYS A 173 -4.57 2.96 8.29
C LYS A 173 -3.94 4.24 7.78
N PHE A 174 -3.95 4.43 6.48
CA PHE A 174 -3.51 5.65 5.83
C PHE A 174 -4.67 6.46 5.28
N ALA A 175 -4.56 7.79 5.39
CA ALA A 175 -5.26 8.71 4.53
C ALA A 175 -4.26 9.35 3.57
N ARG A 176 -4.48 9.21 2.26
CA ARG A 176 -3.59 9.75 1.22
C ARG A 176 -4.34 10.64 0.25
N ASN A 177 -3.65 11.67 -0.21
CA ASN A 177 -4.10 12.42 -1.37
C ASN A 177 -3.94 11.54 -2.63
N PRO A 178 -5.03 11.22 -3.37
CA PRO A 178 -4.95 10.32 -4.52
C PRO A 178 -4.21 10.93 -5.73
N ASP A 179 -4.11 12.26 -5.79
CA ASP A 179 -3.45 12.94 -6.91
C ASP A 179 -1.93 12.87 -6.81
N THR A 180 -1.39 12.93 -5.58
CA THR A 180 0.07 12.95 -5.32
C THR A 180 0.60 11.67 -4.70
N GLY A 181 -0.25 10.86 -4.07
CA GLY A 181 0.13 9.72 -3.26
C GLY A 181 0.66 10.08 -1.86
N VAL A 182 0.81 11.36 -1.53
CA VAL A 182 1.34 11.78 -0.22
C VAL A 182 0.33 11.51 0.88
N ALA A 183 0.80 10.91 1.99
CA ALA A 183 -0.04 10.65 3.15
C ALA A 183 -0.35 11.94 3.91
N ALA A 184 -1.64 12.18 4.20
CA ALA A 184 -2.07 13.23 5.10
C ALA A 184 -1.86 12.81 6.56
N TRP A 185 -2.22 11.56 6.87
CA TRP A 185 -1.99 10.97 8.18
C TRP A 185 -1.85 9.45 8.11
N ALA A 186 -1.25 8.88 9.15
CA ALA A 186 -1.10 7.45 9.36
C ALA A 186 -1.47 7.08 10.81
N TYR A 187 -2.28 6.04 10.97
CA TYR A 187 -2.70 5.47 12.26
C TYR A 187 -2.31 4.00 12.32
N GLN A 188 -1.23 3.69 13.03
CA GLN A 188 -0.83 2.30 13.26
C GLN A 188 -1.69 1.70 14.36
N MET A 189 -2.41 0.62 14.06
CA MET A 189 -3.34 -0.01 14.99
C MET A 189 -2.63 -0.93 15.97
N THR A 190 -1.70 -1.75 15.49
CA THR A 190 -0.99 -2.76 16.28
C THR A 190 0.51 -2.65 16.00
N PRO A 191 1.29 -1.88 16.80
CA PRO A 191 2.73 -1.92 16.74
C PRO A 191 3.25 -3.33 17.01
N PHE A 192 4.28 -3.78 16.28
CA PHE A 192 4.91 -5.08 16.46
C PHE A 192 3.90 -6.25 16.50
N ASP A 193 3.01 -6.34 15.52
CA ASP A 193 1.98 -7.37 15.50
C ASP A 193 2.56 -8.78 15.51
N GLU A 194 2.09 -9.61 16.44
CA GLU A 194 2.50 -11.00 16.67
C GLU A 194 1.34 -11.99 16.41
N TRP A 195 0.14 -11.50 16.05
CA TRP A 195 -1.09 -12.29 16.05
C TRP A 195 -1.76 -12.38 14.68
N ASP A 196 -1.21 -11.76 13.65
CA ASP A 196 -1.82 -11.76 12.31
C ASP A 196 -3.20 -11.09 12.31
N PHE A 197 -3.28 -9.92 12.94
CA PHE A 197 -4.54 -9.18 13.03
C PHE A 197 -5.00 -8.55 11.73
N ASP A 198 -4.13 -8.44 10.74
CA ASP A 198 -4.45 -7.88 9.44
C ASP A 198 -5.06 -6.47 9.50
N GLY A 199 -4.26 -5.44 9.58
CA GLY A 199 -4.69 -4.04 9.60
C GLY A 199 -5.39 -3.54 8.33
N ILE A 200 -5.90 -4.42 7.51
CA ILE A 200 -6.45 -4.13 6.18
C ILE A 200 -7.94 -3.84 6.21
N ASN A 201 -8.66 -4.41 7.14
CA ASN A 201 -10.13 -4.32 7.26
C ASN A 201 -10.59 -3.04 7.93
#